data_bc0f190cdb81c726c4e8157b5cb98d0d
#
_entry.id   bc0f190cdb81c726c4e8157b5cb98d0d
#
_cell.length_a   1.000
_cell.length_b   1.000
_cell.length_c   1.000
_cell.angle_alpha   90.00
_cell.angle_beta   90.00
_cell.angle_gamma   90.00
#
_symmetry.space_group_name_H-M   'P 1'
#
loop_
_entity.id
_entity.type
_entity.pdbx_description
1 polymer ?
#
loop_
_entity_poly.entity_id
_entity_poly.type
_entity_poly.pdbx_seq_one_letter_code
_entity_poly.pdbx_strand_id
1 'polypeptide(L)'
;SENDGVMIVLSSPSGAGKTTLVKMLSKMDNFEISISHTTRQPRPNEVNNKDYYFVNEDDFKRLINNQEFLEYAKVFSNFYGTTRTPVIDRLNKGKNILFDIDWQGADQIKNKKLDYKLITFFILPPSKEVLFERLSNRDMKDKLIAEERMKQFGRDVLHWINYDYVVINDDLENCYSKITHLINAEVSDGYKDYDLEYIRNHVEKLTF
;
A
#
# COMPACT_ATOMS: atom_id res chain seq x y z
N SER A 1 0.04 14.16 19.16
CA SER A 1 -1.01 14.69 20.04
C SER A 1 -2.33 13.96 19.76
N GLU A 2 -3.27 14.07 20.68
CA GLU A 2 -4.60 13.45 20.55
C GLU A 2 -5.39 13.95 19.34
N ASN A 3 -5.03 15.10 18.80
CA ASN A 3 -5.69 15.70 17.65
C ASN A 3 -4.95 15.46 16.32
N ASP A 4 -3.86 14.71 16.36
CA ASP A 4 -3.11 14.40 15.14
C ASP A 4 -3.84 13.31 14.33
N GLY A 5 -3.62 13.35 13.02
CA GLY A 5 -4.09 12.30 12.12
C GLY A 5 -3.35 10.99 12.30
N VAL A 6 -3.86 9.95 11.66
CA VAL A 6 -3.32 8.59 11.70
C VAL A 6 -2.73 8.26 10.33
N MET A 7 -1.60 7.57 10.34
CA MET A 7 -0.98 7.02 9.12
C MET A 7 -1.53 5.62 8.87
N ILE A 8 -2.00 5.38 7.65
CA ILE A 8 -2.54 4.09 7.23
C ILE A 8 -1.79 3.63 5.99
N VAL A 9 -1.10 2.52 6.10
CA VAL A 9 -0.36 1.92 4.98
C VAL A 9 -1.17 0.77 4.41
N LEU A 10 -1.33 0.79 3.09
CA LEU A 10 -1.92 -0.29 2.32
C LEU A 10 -0.85 -0.79 1.35
N SER A 11 -0.43 -2.02 1.56
CA SER A 11 0.51 -2.70 0.68
C SER A 11 -0.12 -3.97 0.15
N SER A 12 0.33 -4.41 -1.00
CA SER A 12 -0.11 -5.69 -1.56
C SER A 12 0.92 -6.20 -2.54
N PRO A 13 1.02 -7.52 -2.69
CA PRO A 13 1.65 -8.06 -3.88
C PRO A 13 0.86 -7.66 -5.14
N SER A 14 1.50 -7.73 -6.29
CA SER A 14 0.84 -7.50 -7.58
C SER A 14 -0.35 -8.45 -7.76
N GLY A 15 -1.46 -7.97 -8.33
CA GLY A 15 -2.64 -8.79 -8.61
C GLY A 15 -3.67 -8.91 -7.50
N ALA A 16 -3.47 -8.24 -6.36
CA ALA A 16 -4.40 -8.29 -5.23
C ALA A 16 -5.64 -7.38 -5.40
N GLY A 17 -5.63 -6.47 -6.39
CA GLY A 17 -6.78 -5.59 -6.67
C GLY A 17 -6.89 -4.39 -5.74
N LYS A 18 -5.78 -3.83 -5.32
CA LYS A 18 -5.71 -2.76 -4.32
C LYS A 18 -6.20 -1.38 -4.81
N THR A 19 -6.06 -1.08 -6.09
CA THR A 19 -6.28 0.28 -6.62
C THR A 19 -7.69 0.82 -6.35
N THR A 20 -8.72 0.05 -6.61
CA THR A 20 -10.11 0.47 -6.36
C THR A 20 -10.36 0.64 -4.87
N LEU A 21 -9.81 -0.26 -4.06
CA LEU A 21 -9.92 -0.20 -2.61
C LEU A 21 -9.32 1.09 -2.03
N VAL A 22 -8.14 1.47 -2.51
CA VAL A 22 -7.48 2.72 -2.11
C VAL A 22 -8.35 3.93 -2.46
N LYS A 23 -8.94 3.95 -3.65
CA LYS A 23 -9.85 5.02 -4.07
C LYS A 23 -11.09 5.10 -3.17
N MET A 24 -11.67 3.97 -2.79
CA MET A 24 -12.82 3.94 -1.87
C MET A 24 -12.45 4.52 -0.50
N LEU A 25 -11.33 4.08 0.05
CA LEU A 25 -10.85 4.55 1.35
C LEU A 25 -10.53 6.05 1.34
N SER A 26 -10.00 6.57 0.24
CA SER A 26 -9.64 7.99 0.11
C SER A 26 -10.86 8.92 0.12
N LYS A 27 -12.06 8.39 -0.11
CA LYS A 27 -13.30 9.17 -0.07
C LYS A 27 -13.92 9.25 1.32
N MET A 28 -13.36 8.55 2.30
CA MET A 28 -13.80 8.66 3.69
C MET A 28 -13.51 10.06 4.21
N ASP A 29 -14.40 10.55 5.08
CA ASP A 29 -14.22 11.87 5.71
C ASP A 29 -12.87 11.94 6.44
N ASN A 30 -12.16 13.01 6.19
CA ASN A 30 -10.88 13.31 6.83
C ASN A 30 -9.72 12.37 6.43
N PHE A 31 -9.85 11.68 5.30
CA PHE A 31 -8.78 10.85 4.73
C PHE A 31 -8.24 11.49 3.45
N GLU A 32 -6.92 11.50 3.32
CA GLU A 32 -6.23 11.95 2.12
C GLU A 32 -5.21 10.92 1.69
N ILE A 33 -5.10 10.71 0.38
CA ILE A 33 -4.04 9.88 -0.21
C ILE A 33 -2.75 10.69 -0.26
N SER A 34 -1.65 10.09 0.17
CA SER A 34 -0.31 10.63 -0.09
C SER A 34 0.05 10.41 -1.55
N ILE A 35 0.42 11.48 -2.23
CA ILE A 35 0.85 11.43 -3.64
C ILE A 35 2.35 11.19 -3.68
N SER A 36 2.77 10.11 -4.33
CA SER A 36 4.18 9.75 -4.45
C SER A 36 4.84 10.42 -5.63
N HIS A 37 6.14 10.67 -5.50
CA HIS A 37 7.00 10.98 -6.64
C HIS A 37 7.38 9.67 -7.34
N THR A 38 7.51 9.69 -8.65
CA THR A 38 7.97 8.53 -9.41
C THR A 38 8.77 8.95 -10.65
N THR A 39 9.72 8.11 -11.01
CA THR A 39 10.47 8.25 -12.26
C THR A 39 9.84 7.49 -13.42
N ARG A 40 8.77 6.71 -13.15
CA ARG A 40 8.02 6.00 -14.18
C ARG A 40 7.33 7.01 -15.11
N GLN A 41 7.28 6.71 -16.39
CA GLN A 41 6.54 7.51 -17.34
C GLN A 41 5.04 7.45 -17.05
N PRO A 42 4.31 8.56 -17.16
CA PRO A 42 2.86 8.56 -16.96
C PRO A 42 2.15 7.67 -17.98
N ARG A 43 1.12 6.97 -17.50
CA ARG A 43 0.18 6.27 -18.37
C ARG A 43 -0.82 7.27 -18.96
N PRO A 44 -1.53 6.92 -20.07
CA PRO A 44 -2.38 7.89 -20.77
C PRO A 44 -3.44 8.57 -19.90
N ASN A 45 -3.94 7.89 -18.88
CA ASN A 45 -5.01 8.42 -18.03
C ASN A 45 -4.48 9.04 -16.72
N GLU A 46 -3.17 9.07 -16.53
CA GLU A 46 -2.57 9.62 -15.32
C GLU A 46 -2.28 11.10 -15.47
N VAL A 47 -2.52 11.85 -14.41
CA VAL A 47 -2.35 13.30 -14.34
C VAL A 47 -1.26 13.64 -13.35
N ASN A 48 -0.30 14.44 -13.81
CA ASN A 48 0.78 14.94 -12.95
C ASN A 48 0.22 15.76 -11.78
N ASN A 49 0.81 15.60 -10.62
CA ASN A 49 0.43 16.23 -9.34
C ASN A 49 -0.89 15.70 -8.75
N LYS A 50 -1.56 14.78 -9.43
CA LYS A 50 -2.80 14.17 -8.96
C LYS A 50 -2.61 12.69 -8.67
N ASP A 51 -2.10 11.93 -9.65
CA ASP A 51 -1.81 10.51 -9.47
C ASP A 51 -0.42 10.29 -8.90
N TYR A 52 0.54 11.01 -9.43
CA TYR A 52 1.94 11.05 -9.01
C TYR A 52 2.54 12.42 -9.29
N TYR A 53 3.65 12.72 -8.63
CA TYR A 53 4.58 13.75 -9.08
C TYR A 53 5.59 13.06 -10.00
N PHE A 54 5.39 13.17 -11.30
CA PHE A 54 6.28 12.56 -12.30
C PHE A 54 7.53 13.41 -12.45
N VAL A 55 8.67 12.82 -12.12
CA VAL A 55 9.96 13.52 -12.14
C VAL A 55 11.00 12.67 -12.88
N ASN A 56 12.08 13.29 -13.32
CA ASN A 56 13.19 12.54 -13.88
C ASN A 56 14.05 11.94 -12.76
N GLU A 57 14.99 11.07 -13.15
CA GLU A 57 15.84 10.36 -12.21
C GLU A 57 16.76 11.32 -11.44
N ASP A 58 17.27 12.35 -12.10
CA ASP A 58 18.15 13.33 -11.47
C ASP A 58 17.42 14.14 -10.38
N ASP A 59 16.19 14.54 -10.65
CA ASP A 59 15.35 15.24 -9.67
C ASP A 59 15.03 14.33 -8.49
N PHE A 60 14.74 13.06 -8.76
CA PHE A 60 14.47 12.09 -7.69
C PHE A 60 15.70 11.89 -6.79
N LYS A 61 16.88 11.76 -7.38
CA LYS A 61 18.14 11.61 -6.64
C LYS A 61 18.44 12.86 -5.81
N ARG A 62 18.09 14.05 -6.29
CA ARG A 62 18.22 15.27 -5.50
C ARG A 62 17.36 15.24 -4.25
N LEU A 63 16.12 14.77 -4.36
CA LEU A 63 15.23 14.61 -3.20
C LEU A 63 15.82 13.62 -2.19
N ILE A 64 16.42 12.52 -2.64
CA ILE A 64 17.12 11.58 -1.78
C ILE A 64 18.28 12.27 -1.04
N ASN A 65 19.12 12.95 -1.78
CA ASN A 65 20.32 13.59 -1.23
C ASN A 65 19.99 14.70 -0.22
N ASN A 66 18.87 15.40 -0.43
CA ASN A 66 18.38 16.43 0.49
C ASN A 66 17.55 15.84 1.65
N GLN A 67 17.45 14.52 1.76
CA GLN A 67 16.70 13.82 2.82
C GLN A 67 15.23 14.26 2.93
N GLU A 68 14.60 14.51 1.77
CA GLU A 68 13.21 14.98 1.71
C GLU A 68 12.20 13.84 1.75
N PHE A 69 12.62 12.59 1.53
CA PHE A 69 11.71 11.46 1.52
C PHE A 69 11.44 10.91 2.92
N LEU A 70 10.18 10.64 3.19
CA LEU A 70 9.73 9.81 4.30
C LEU A 70 10.08 8.34 4.03
N GLU A 71 9.87 7.89 2.81
CA GLU A 71 10.27 6.59 2.30
C GLU A 71 10.54 6.70 0.79
N TYR A 72 11.37 5.82 0.27
CA TYR A 72 11.52 5.64 -1.17
C TYR A 72 12.00 4.22 -1.46
N ALA A 73 11.67 3.72 -2.65
CA ALA A 73 12.04 2.39 -3.08
C ALA A 73 12.16 2.32 -4.60
N LYS A 74 12.92 1.35 -5.07
CA LYS A 74 12.95 0.98 -6.48
C LYS A 74 12.07 -0.25 -6.67
N VAL A 75 11.06 -0.13 -7.52
CA VAL A 75 10.12 -1.21 -7.82
C VAL A 75 10.16 -1.43 -9.33
N PHE A 76 10.56 -2.62 -9.71
CA PHE A 76 10.90 -3.02 -11.09
C PHE A 76 12.00 -2.13 -11.66
N SER A 77 11.97 -1.18 -12.33
CA SER A 77 13.05 -0.31 -12.81
C SER A 77 12.85 1.15 -12.44
N ASN A 78 11.79 1.46 -11.71
CA ASN A 78 11.43 2.83 -11.42
C ASN A 78 11.52 3.12 -9.94
N PHE A 79 11.83 4.38 -9.62
CA PHE A 79 11.79 4.86 -8.25
C PHE A 79 10.41 5.38 -7.90
N TYR A 80 10.03 5.16 -6.64
CA TYR A 80 8.82 5.70 -6.00
C TYR A 80 9.19 6.22 -4.63
N GLY A 81 8.61 7.34 -4.23
CA GLY A 81 8.90 7.88 -2.92
C GLY A 81 7.87 8.89 -2.45
N THR A 82 7.72 9.00 -1.15
CA THR A 82 6.81 9.93 -0.49
C THR A 82 7.61 10.97 0.25
N THR A 83 7.40 12.24 -0.05
CA THR A 83 8.07 13.33 0.66
C THR A 83 7.48 13.54 2.05
N ARG A 84 8.33 13.89 3.00
CA ARG A 84 8.00 14.00 4.42
C ARG A 84 7.11 15.19 4.75
N THR A 85 7.49 16.37 4.29
CA THR A 85 6.88 17.63 4.75
C THR A 85 5.37 17.71 4.54
N PRO A 86 4.81 17.38 3.36
CA PRO A 86 3.35 17.42 3.18
C PRO A 86 2.61 16.45 4.08
N VAL A 87 3.18 15.28 4.32
CA VAL A 87 2.58 14.26 5.19
C VAL A 87 2.50 14.76 6.63
N ILE A 88 3.60 15.24 7.17
CA ILE A 88 3.66 15.74 8.56
C ILE A 88 2.73 16.93 8.74
N ASP A 89 2.69 17.87 7.80
CA ASP A 89 1.81 19.03 7.88
C ASP A 89 0.34 18.63 7.96
N ARG A 90 -0.10 17.65 7.17
CA ARG A 90 -1.48 17.17 7.17
C ARG A 90 -1.81 16.39 8.44
N LEU A 91 -0.91 15.54 8.90
CA LEU A 91 -1.09 14.81 10.16
C LEU A 91 -1.24 15.77 11.33
N ASN A 92 -0.44 16.83 11.37
CA ASN A 92 -0.53 17.86 12.41
C ASN A 92 -1.86 18.63 12.39
N LYS A 93 -2.52 18.67 11.24
CA LYS A 93 -3.85 19.26 11.07
C LYS A 93 -4.99 18.29 11.35
N GLY A 94 -4.68 17.07 11.80
CA GLY A 94 -5.65 16.05 12.12
C GLY A 94 -6.15 15.24 10.92
N LYS A 95 -5.50 15.36 9.77
CA LYS A 95 -5.85 14.56 8.58
C LYS A 95 -5.25 13.17 8.66
N ASN A 96 -6.03 12.16 8.31
CA ASN A 96 -5.56 10.78 8.20
C ASN A 96 -4.97 10.58 6.81
N ILE A 97 -3.78 10.01 6.74
CA ILE A 97 -3.06 9.86 5.48
C ILE A 97 -2.97 8.38 5.09
N LEU A 98 -3.42 8.09 3.88
CA LEU A 98 -3.33 6.77 3.26
C LEU A 98 -2.07 6.71 2.40
N PHE A 99 -1.27 5.66 2.60
CA PHE A 99 -0.09 5.38 1.79
C PHE A 99 -0.34 4.12 0.98
N ASP A 100 -0.32 4.26 -0.33
CA ASP A 100 -0.34 3.14 -1.28
C ASP A 100 1.11 2.84 -1.69
N ILE A 101 1.80 2.06 -0.89
CA ILE A 101 3.23 1.78 -1.02
C ILE A 101 3.50 0.28 -0.87
N ASP A 102 4.66 -0.15 -1.36
CA ASP A 102 5.06 -1.54 -1.22
C ASP A 102 5.67 -1.83 0.16
N TRP A 103 6.08 -3.10 0.37
CA TRP A 103 6.64 -3.52 1.65
C TRP A 103 7.93 -2.77 2.01
N GLN A 104 8.73 -2.34 1.02
CA GLN A 104 9.97 -1.60 1.26
C GLN A 104 9.66 -0.24 1.88
N GLY A 105 8.69 0.48 1.31
CA GLY A 105 8.24 1.77 1.84
C GLY A 105 7.58 1.62 3.21
N ALA A 106 6.76 0.59 3.40
CA ALA A 106 6.13 0.30 4.68
C ALA A 106 7.16 0.08 5.78
N ASP A 107 8.19 -0.72 5.51
CA ASP A 107 9.27 -0.97 6.48
C ASP A 107 10.03 0.31 6.84
N GLN A 108 10.28 1.18 5.88
CA GLN A 108 10.96 2.47 6.13
C GLN A 108 10.14 3.36 7.04
N ILE A 109 8.84 3.50 6.78
CA ILE A 109 7.95 4.32 7.64
C ILE A 109 7.92 3.74 9.05
N LYS A 110 7.75 2.45 9.18
CA LYS A 110 7.72 1.76 10.47
C LYS A 110 9.01 1.99 11.25
N ASN A 111 10.16 1.87 10.59
CA ASN A 111 11.48 1.99 11.22
C ASN A 111 11.82 3.43 11.62
N LYS A 112 11.20 4.43 11.03
CA LYS A 112 11.39 5.84 11.41
C LYS A 112 10.77 6.17 12.77
N LYS A 113 9.85 5.36 13.26
CA LYS A 113 9.20 5.52 14.57
C LYS A 113 8.71 6.96 14.78
N LEU A 114 7.96 7.46 13.81
CA LEU A 114 7.35 8.79 13.88
C LEU A 114 6.33 8.82 15.03
N ASP A 115 6.17 10.00 15.62
CA ASP A 115 5.25 10.21 16.74
C ASP A 115 3.80 10.37 16.27
N TYR A 116 3.35 9.43 15.45
CA TYR A 116 1.99 9.35 14.93
C TYR A 116 1.56 7.88 14.91
N LYS A 117 0.28 7.64 15.16
CA LYS A 117 -0.26 6.27 15.08
C LYS A 117 -0.12 5.76 13.65
N LEU A 118 0.38 4.54 13.52
CA LEU A 118 0.57 3.85 12.25
C LEU A 118 -0.20 2.54 12.26
N ILE A 119 -1.04 2.32 11.26
CA ILE A 119 -1.77 1.06 11.05
C ILE A 119 -1.40 0.53 9.67
N THR A 120 -0.92 -0.69 9.61
CA THR A 120 -0.46 -1.29 8.35
C THR A 120 -1.33 -2.45 7.94
N PHE A 121 -1.74 -2.44 6.67
CA PHE A 121 -2.57 -3.48 6.06
C PHE A 121 -1.86 -4.10 4.86
N PHE A 122 -1.89 -5.41 4.81
CA PHE A 122 -1.41 -6.18 3.67
C PHE A 122 -2.60 -6.84 2.97
N ILE A 123 -2.82 -6.51 1.70
CA ILE A 123 -3.99 -6.97 0.95
C ILE A 123 -3.59 -8.16 0.11
N LEU A 124 -4.31 -9.27 0.26
CA LEU A 124 -4.04 -10.51 -0.47
C LEU A 124 -5.20 -10.92 -1.38
N PRO A 125 -4.91 -11.63 -2.47
CA PRO A 125 -5.95 -12.22 -3.31
C PRO A 125 -6.63 -13.39 -2.61
N PRO A 126 -7.86 -13.76 -3.05
CA PRO A 126 -8.59 -14.87 -2.42
C PRO A 126 -8.03 -16.24 -2.73
N SER A 127 -7.35 -16.42 -3.87
CA SER A 127 -6.79 -17.72 -4.28
C SER A 127 -5.66 -17.55 -5.28
N LYS A 128 -4.88 -18.61 -5.47
CA LYS A 128 -3.84 -18.66 -6.52
C LYS A 128 -4.45 -18.52 -7.92
N GLU A 129 -5.60 -19.15 -8.13
CA GLU A 129 -6.31 -19.15 -9.41
C GLU A 129 -6.76 -17.74 -9.79
N VAL A 130 -7.35 -17.01 -8.85
CA VAL A 130 -7.76 -15.61 -9.06
C VAL A 130 -6.54 -14.73 -9.29
N LEU A 131 -5.47 -14.95 -8.53
CA LEU A 131 -4.22 -14.21 -8.72
C LEU A 131 -3.68 -14.41 -10.14
N PHE A 132 -3.57 -15.67 -10.57
CA PHE A 132 -3.06 -15.99 -11.91
C PHE A 132 -3.91 -15.36 -13.00
N GLU A 133 -5.23 -15.43 -12.87
CA GLU A 133 -6.17 -14.80 -13.81
C GLU A 133 -5.97 -13.28 -13.88
N ARG A 134 -5.86 -12.62 -12.73
CA ARG A 134 -5.62 -11.16 -12.67
C ARG A 134 -4.30 -10.78 -13.33
N LEU A 135 -3.25 -11.52 -13.08
CA LEU A 135 -1.93 -11.27 -13.67
C LEU A 135 -1.90 -11.56 -15.16
N SER A 136 -2.55 -12.65 -15.60
CA SER A 136 -2.64 -13.05 -17.01
C SER A 136 -3.45 -12.05 -17.83
N ASN A 137 -4.56 -11.54 -17.30
CA ASN A 137 -5.40 -10.55 -17.97
C ASN A 137 -4.71 -9.19 -18.12
N ARG A 138 -3.84 -8.85 -17.18
CA ARG A 138 -3.09 -7.60 -17.19
C ARG A 138 -2.01 -7.58 -18.27
N ASP A 139 -1.41 -8.76 -18.53
CA ASP A 139 -0.30 -8.93 -19.47
C ASP A 139 -0.63 -10.01 -20.50
N MET A 140 -1.78 -9.88 -21.14
CA MET A 140 -2.40 -10.88 -22.03
C MET A 140 -1.53 -11.42 -23.15
N LYS A 141 -0.36 -10.86 -23.38
CA LYS A 141 0.48 -11.20 -24.55
C LYS A 141 1.69 -12.05 -24.19
N ASP A 142 2.01 -12.25 -22.89
CA ASP A 142 3.20 -12.98 -22.55
C ASP A 142 3.00 -13.81 -21.26
N LYS A 143 2.89 -15.12 -21.48
CA LYS A 143 2.78 -16.11 -20.40
C LYS A 143 4.00 -16.11 -19.49
N LEU A 144 5.18 -15.77 -20.01
CA LEU A 144 6.41 -15.68 -19.24
C LEU A 144 6.36 -14.51 -18.24
N ILE A 145 5.76 -13.38 -18.63
CA ILE A 145 5.59 -12.23 -17.73
C ILE A 145 4.66 -12.59 -16.57
N ALA A 146 3.56 -13.30 -16.85
CA ALA A 146 2.66 -13.77 -15.81
C ALA A 146 3.36 -14.71 -14.83
N GLU A 147 4.17 -15.63 -15.33
CA GLU A 147 4.96 -16.55 -14.49
C GLU A 147 5.98 -15.82 -13.64
N GLU A 148 6.65 -14.82 -14.19
CA GLU A 148 7.59 -13.96 -13.45
C GLU A 148 6.90 -13.23 -12.32
N ARG A 149 5.71 -12.70 -12.56
CA ARG A 149 4.91 -12.00 -11.56
C ARG A 149 4.41 -12.95 -10.47
N MET A 150 4.07 -14.18 -10.83
CA MET A 150 3.73 -15.22 -9.85
C MET A 150 4.90 -15.53 -8.92
N LYS A 151 6.10 -15.59 -9.45
CA LYS A 151 7.32 -15.78 -8.65
C LYS A 151 7.56 -14.59 -7.72
N GLN A 152 7.38 -13.37 -8.23
CA GLN A 152 7.50 -12.17 -7.42
C GLN A 152 6.46 -12.14 -6.30
N PHE A 153 5.23 -12.56 -6.60
CA PHE A 153 4.20 -12.72 -5.59
C PHE A 153 4.64 -13.66 -4.47
N GLY A 154 5.23 -14.81 -4.81
CA GLY A 154 5.73 -15.76 -3.82
C GLY A 154 6.78 -15.17 -2.89
N ARG A 155 7.59 -14.25 -3.38
CA ARG A 155 8.55 -13.52 -2.56
C ARG A 155 7.88 -12.45 -1.72
N ASP A 156 7.00 -11.66 -2.33
CA ASP A 156 6.35 -10.52 -1.67
C ASP A 156 5.39 -10.94 -0.57
N VAL A 157 4.68 -12.06 -0.75
CA VAL A 157 3.70 -12.53 0.23
C VAL A 157 4.32 -12.83 1.58
N LEU A 158 5.61 -13.18 1.63
CA LEU A 158 6.30 -13.50 2.87
C LEU A 158 6.42 -12.29 3.82
N HIS A 159 6.22 -11.08 3.32
CA HIS A 159 6.24 -9.87 4.15
C HIS A 159 4.96 -9.65 4.95
N TRP A 160 3.94 -10.48 4.77
CA TRP A 160 2.66 -10.36 5.48
C TRP A 160 2.80 -10.27 7.00
N ILE A 161 3.78 -10.97 7.55
CA ILE A 161 4.00 -11.04 9.00
C ILE A 161 4.44 -9.70 9.62
N ASN A 162 4.94 -8.78 8.79
CA ASN A 162 5.40 -7.46 9.23
C ASN A 162 4.29 -6.43 9.29
N TYR A 163 3.07 -6.79 8.92
CA TYR A 163 1.90 -5.90 8.92
C TYR A 163 1.02 -6.16 10.13
N ASP A 164 0.33 -5.12 10.57
CA ASP A 164 -0.64 -5.25 11.67
C ASP A 164 -1.79 -6.16 11.29
N TYR A 165 -2.28 -6.02 10.05
CA TYR A 165 -3.42 -6.79 9.55
C TYR A 165 -3.19 -7.23 8.12
N VAL A 166 -3.68 -8.44 7.83
CA VAL A 166 -3.83 -8.95 6.47
C VAL A 166 -5.31 -9.03 6.15
N VAL A 167 -5.72 -8.51 5.01
CA VAL A 167 -7.11 -8.53 4.58
C VAL A 167 -7.20 -9.19 3.21
N ILE A 168 -8.16 -10.10 3.06
CA ILE A 168 -8.35 -10.85 1.83
C ILE A 168 -9.33 -10.08 0.94
N ASN A 169 -8.91 -9.78 -0.28
CA ASN A 169 -9.74 -9.08 -1.26
C ASN A 169 -10.50 -10.09 -2.13
N ASP A 170 -11.42 -10.80 -1.51
CA ASP A 170 -12.37 -11.72 -2.18
C ASP A 170 -13.57 -10.95 -2.75
N ASP A 171 -14.14 -10.07 -1.95
CA ASP A 171 -15.20 -9.16 -2.29
C ASP A 171 -14.77 -7.75 -1.87
N LEU A 172 -14.83 -6.82 -2.80
CA LEU A 172 -14.34 -5.45 -2.60
C LEU A 172 -15.05 -4.76 -1.43
N GLU A 173 -16.38 -4.90 -1.34
CA GLU A 173 -17.16 -4.29 -0.25
C GLU A 173 -16.83 -4.91 1.11
N ASN A 174 -16.66 -6.22 1.17
CA ASN A 174 -16.26 -6.90 2.39
C ASN A 174 -14.85 -6.49 2.81
N CYS A 175 -13.93 -6.40 1.86
CA CYS A 175 -12.57 -5.95 2.12
C CYS A 175 -12.56 -4.51 2.67
N TYR A 176 -13.30 -3.62 2.04
CA TYR A 176 -13.47 -2.23 2.49
C TYR A 176 -14.04 -2.17 3.91
N SER A 177 -15.11 -2.91 4.17
CA SER A 177 -15.76 -2.95 5.50
C SER A 177 -14.82 -3.48 6.57
N LYS A 178 -14.02 -4.49 6.25
CA LYS A 178 -13.04 -5.06 7.18
C LYS A 178 -11.95 -4.05 7.54
N ILE A 179 -11.42 -3.36 6.56
CA ILE A 179 -10.38 -2.35 6.77
C ILE A 179 -10.93 -1.18 7.61
N THR A 180 -12.09 -0.66 7.26
CA THR A 180 -12.69 0.45 8.00
C THR A 180 -13.02 0.07 9.43
N HIS A 181 -13.52 -1.15 9.65
CA HIS A 181 -13.74 -1.69 11.00
C HIS A 181 -12.44 -1.70 11.81
N LEU A 182 -11.36 -2.22 11.24
CA LEU A 182 -10.09 -2.33 11.93
C LEU A 182 -9.46 -0.96 12.20
N ILE A 183 -9.57 -0.01 11.28
CA ILE A 183 -9.11 1.37 11.51
C ILE A 183 -9.87 1.98 12.69
N ASN A 184 -11.20 1.88 12.70
CA ASN A 184 -12.02 2.43 13.78
C ASN A 184 -11.71 1.76 15.12
N ALA A 185 -11.52 0.45 15.13
CA ALA A 185 -11.15 -0.30 16.33
C ALA A 185 -9.80 0.13 16.88
N GLU A 186 -8.81 0.35 16.02
CA GLU A 186 -7.49 0.82 16.42
C GLU A 186 -7.52 2.24 17.01
N VAL A 187 -8.29 3.14 16.40
CA VAL A 187 -8.40 4.53 16.86
C VAL A 187 -9.17 4.62 18.17
N SER A 188 -10.23 3.84 18.35
CA SER A 188 -11.08 3.85 19.55
C SER A 188 -10.69 2.86 20.64
N ASP A 189 -9.64 2.07 20.39
CA ASP A 189 -9.24 0.94 21.26
C ASP A 189 -10.40 -0.05 21.48
N GLY A 190 -11.16 -0.29 20.42
CA GLY A 190 -12.31 -1.17 20.42
C GLY A 190 -11.98 -2.62 20.07
N TYR A 191 -13.04 -3.44 20.00
CA TYR A 191 -12.90 -4.84 19.62
C TYR A 191 -12.45 -4.98 18.18
N LYS A 192 -11.40 -5.80 17.98
CA LYS A 192 -10.81 -6.07 16.66
C LYS A 192 -11.28 -7.44 16.18
N ASP A 193 -12.20 -7.43 15.22
CA ASP A 193 -12.66 -8.66 14.57
C ASP A 193 -11.59 -9.13 13.58
N TYR A 194 -10.59 -9.83 14.11
CA TYR A 194 -9.44 -10.30 13.34
C TYR A 194 -8.96 -11.65 13.84
N ASP A 195 -8.87 -12.62 12.93
CA ASP A 195 -8.45 -14.00 13.22
C ASP A 195 -7.10 -14.26 12.53
N LEU A 196 -6.03 -14.14 13.30
CA LEU A 196 -4.67 -14.33 12.80
C LEU A 196 -4.42 -15.74 12.29
N GLU A 197 -5.03 -16.76 12.92
CA GLU A 197 -4.85 -18.15 12.51
C GLU A 197 -5.51 -18.42 11.16
N TYR A 198 -6.69 -17.85 10.93
CA TYR A 198 -7.36 -17.91 9.64
C TYR A 198 -6.48 -17.27 8.54
N ILE A 199 -5.88 -16.14 8.84
CA ILE A 199 -4.97 -15.45 7.92
C ILE A 199 -3.73 -16.30 7.63
N ARG A 200 -3.12 -16.88 8.66
CA ARG A 200 -1.95 -17.75 8.50
C ARG A 200 -2.26 -18.93 7.57
N ASN A 201 -3.40 -19.57 7.77
CA ASN A 201 -3.85 -20.67 6.92
C ASN A 201 -4.10 -20.22 5.47
N HIS A 202 -4.65 -19.04 5.30
CA HIS A 202 -4.87 -18.46 3.97
C HIS A 202 -3.55 -18.20 3.25
N VAL A 203 -2.58 -17.62 3.93
CA VAL A 203 -1.25 -17.37 3.38
C VAL A 203 -0.57 -18.66 2.94
N GLU A 204 -0.69 -19.73 3.73
CA GLU A 204 -0.15 -21.04 3.38
C GLU A 204 -0.72 -21.58 2.07
N LYS A 205 -2.01 -21.35 1.82
CA LYS A 205 -2.66 -21.75 0.56
C LYS A 205 -2.18 -20.94 -0.64
N LEU A 206 -1.66 -19.75 -0.41
CA LEU A 206 -1.12 -18.87 -1.46
C LEU A 206 0.38 -19.09 -1.71
N THR A 207 1.09 -19.72 -0.80
CA THR A 207 2.51 -20.01 -0.95
C THR A 207 2.73 -21.28 -1.76
N PHE A 208 3.83 -21.29 -2.51
CA PHE A 208 4.14 -22.37 -3.46
C PHE A 208 5.28 -23.25 -2.98
#